data_a20366abb4725d7483c1b9afd26337e0
#
_entry.id   a20366abb4725d7483c1b9afd26337e0
#
_cell.length_a   1.000
_cell.length_b   1.000
_cell.length_c   1.000
_cell.angle_alpha   90.00
_cell.angle_beta   90.00
_cell.angle_gamma   90.00
#
_symmetry.space_group_name_H-M   'P 1'
#
loop_
_entity.id
_entity.type
_entity.pdbx_description
1 polymer ?
#
loop_
_entity_poly.entity_id
_entity_poly.type
_entity_poly.pdbx_seq_one_letter_code
_entity_poly.pdbx_strand_id
1 'polypeptide(L)'
;MSSRLPSRALTFFLTILLVPFFLARPTLANEPRHDNKSKVVGGYFEEWSIYFAGYNIANLQTNGVADRLTHLTYAFGNATPTGCAIADSWADYQDPNLPSVSGAPYTGPLYGNFAALQQLKQLHPNLKVQISLAGADGFSAAASTAAGRQAMVANCIDLFIKGDLAPGVSAAGVFDGIDIDWEFPTAADTVNATLLLQEFRKQLDILGEANHKHYLLTMFGPAGQQNFSNLQLAEVARQLDFFNVQGYDYHGTWETSTNHASPLFDDKQDPDSSENFYIEYTIRSYLQAGVPGEKLVLGIPTYARGWTGVPTANKGLYQSSTGPAPFPAADYLQTPGVITYLTLTALTGYTRHFDDRRLAVWLYDPSTETFWSYDDPVTVWLKMAYVRARVPGGLGGAFVWALKDDDANGTITKTVAAGLN
;
A
#
# COMPACT_ATOMS: atom_id res chain seq x y z
N MET A 1 -88.62 45.55 0.37
CA MET A 1 -89.02 45.93 -1.00
C MET A 1 -87.77 45.79 -1.90
N SER A 2 -87.85 44.94 -2.77
CA SER A 2 -86.94 44.48 -3.82
C SER A 2 -86.58 45.60 -4.82
N SER A 3 -85.39 45.68 -5.32
CA SER A 3 -85.14 45.88 -6.74
C SER A 3 -83.79 45.35 -7.15
N ARG A 4 -83.84 44.38 -8.03
CA ARG A 4 -82.69 43.79 -8.77
C ARG A 4 -82.35 44.81 -9.91
N LEU A 5 -81.03 44.95 -10.17
CA LEU A 5 -80.48 45.39 -11.47
C LEU A 5 -79.39 44.49 -11.99
N PRO A 6 -79.24 44.31 -13.30
CA PRO A 6 -78.55 43.17 -13.86
C PRO A 6 -77.03 43.40 -14.12
N SER A 7 -76.27 42.33 -14.02
CA SER A 7 -74.87 42.28 -14.36
C SER A 7 -74.65 42.35 -15.90
N ARG A 8 -73.78 43.26 -16.35
CA ARG A 8 -73.20 43.21 -17.70
C ARG A 8 -71.80 42.60 -17.61
N ALA A 9 -71.64 41.47 -18.23
CA ALA A 9 -70.33 40.84 -18.41
C ALA A 9 -69.57 41.58 -19.52
N LEU A 10 -68.34 42.04 -19.20
CA LEU A 10 -67.42 42.63 -20.14
C LEU A 10 -66.36 41.57 -20.43
N THR A 11 -66.41 41.03 -21.66
CA THR A 11 -65.41 40.03 -22.13
C THR A 11 -64.18 40.74 -22.65
N PHE A 12 -63.08 40.67 -21.96
CA PHE A 12 -61.75 41.08 -22.43
C PHE A 12 -61.11 39.94 -23.22
N PHE A 13 -60.87 40.12 -24.50
CA PHE A 13 -59.99 39.28 -25.30
C PHE A 13 -58.55 39.67 -25.02
N LEU A 14 -57.79 38.80 -24.36
CA LEU A 14 -56.36 38.94 -24.13
C LEU A 14 -55.63 38.20 -25.26
N THR A 15 -55.08 38.93 -26.21
CA THR A 15 -54.27 38.40 -27.31
C THR A 15 -52.85 38.12 -26.74
N ILE A 16 -52.51 36.87 -26.48
CA ILE A 16 -51.17 36.48 -26.06
C ILE A 16 -50.29 36.35 -27.29
N LEU A 17 -49.34 37.27 -27.44
CA LEU A 17 -48.24 37.17 -28.40
C LEU A 17 -47.24 36.12 -27.88
N LEU A 18 -47.18 34.96 -28.47
CA LEU A 18 -46.11 33.95 -28.23
C LEU A 18 -44.83 34.40 -28.96
N VAL A 19 -43.88 34.95 -28.22
CA VAL A 19 -42.51 35.16 -28.66
C VAL A 19 -41.75 33.84 -28.40
N PRO A 20 -41.17 33.15 -29.38
CA PRO A 20 -40.37 31.98 -29.12
C PRO A 20 -39.03 32.40 -28.50
N PHE A 21 -38.86 32.12 -27.23
CA PHE A 21 -37.59 32.17 -26.55
C PHE A 21 -36.76 30.95 -27.03
N PHE A 22 -35.81 31.17 -27.93
CA PHE A 22 -34.74 30.26 -28.19
C PHE A 22 -33.81 30.24 -26.94
N LEU A 23 -34.04 29.32 -26.01
CA LEU A 23 -33.04 28.96 -25.02
C LEU A 23 -31.87 28.26 -25.73
N ALA A 24 -30.81 29.01 -25.99
CA ALA A 24 -29.52 28.43 -26.29
C ALA A 24 -29.12 27.53 -25.13
N ARG A 25 -29.11 26.21 -25.34
CA ARG A 25 -28.52 25.24 -24.41
C ARG A 25 -27.04 25.61 -24.30
N PRO A 26 -26.48 25.82 -23.09
CA PRO A 26 -25.04 25.90 -22.96
C PRO A 26 -24.48 24.55 -23.42
N THR A 27 -23.62 24.56 -24.42
CA THR A 27 -22.76 23.44 -24.75
C THR A 27 -21.92 23.19 -23.49
N LEU A 28 -22.24 22.12 -22.77
CA LEU A 28 -21.35 21.58 -21.75
C LEU A 28 -20.00 21.38 -22.47
N ALA A 29 -19.03 22.23 -22.12
CA ALA A 29 -17.65 21.97 -22.49
C ALA A 29 -17.37 20.54 -22.05
N ASN A 30 -16.83 19.72 -22.96
CA ASN A 30 -16.31 18.40 -22.63
C ASN A 30 -15.33 18.58 -21.47
N GLU A 31 -15.77 18.27 -20.25
CA GLU A 31 -14.80 18.02 -19.19
C GLU A 31 -13.84 16.96 -19.72
N PRO A 32 -12.52 17.14 -19.53
CA PRO A 32 -11.58 16.12 -19.94
C PRO A 32 -12.04 14.82 -19.28
N ARG A 33 -12.29 13.77 -20.09
CA ARG A 33 -12.51 12.43 -19.57
C ARG A 33 -11.30 12.15 -18.70
N HIS A 34 -11.50 12.07 -17.38
CA HIS A 34 -10.51 11.44 -16.54
C HIS A 34 -10.27 10.06 -17.13
N ASP A 35 -9.10 9.86 -17.73
CA ASP A 35 -8.62 8.52 -18.07
C ASP A 35 -8.73 7.71 -16.78
N ASN A 36 -9.63 6.76 -16.78
CA ASN A 36 -9.90 5.89 -15.64
C ASN A 36 -8.74 4.87 -15.57
N LYS A 37 -7.53 5.36 -15.22
CA LYS A 37 -6.40 4.47 -14.97
C LYS A 37 -6.86 3.50 -13.88
N SER A 38 -6.72 2.23 -14.13
CA SER A 38 -7.05 1.20 -13.13
C SER A 38 -6.26 1.46 -11.87
N LYS A 39 -6.93 1.41 -10.71
CA LYS A 39 -6.29 1.59 -9.40
C LYS A 39 -5.28 0.48 -9.16
N VAL A 40 -4.19 0.82 -8.48
CA VAL A 40 -3.22 -0.16 -7.98
C VAL A 40 -3.89 -1.00 -6.89
N VAL A 41 -3.91 -2.31 -7.07
CA VAL A 41 -4.16 -3.31 -6.05
C VAL A 41 -2.84 -4.03 -5.85
N GLY A 42 -2.11 -3.64 -4.81
CA GLY A 42 -0.75 -4.12 -4.55
C GLY A 42 -0.65 -5.08 -3.36
N GLY A 43 0.43 -5.81 -3.28
CA GLY A 43 0.78 -6.60 -2.10
C GLY A 43 2.26 -6.93 -2.07
N TYR A 44 2.83 -6.89 -0.86
CA TYR A 44 4.21 -7.33 -0.65
C TYR A 44 4.25 -8.83 -0.37
N PHE A 45 5.15 -9.52 -1.08
CA PHE A 45 5.50 -10.91 -0.86
C PHE A 45 6.92 -10.98 -0.30
N GLU A 46 7.05 -11.54 0.88
CA GLU A 46 8.33 -11.66 1.59
C GLU A 46 9.02 -12.97 1.23
N GLU A 47 10.27 -12.92 0.79
CA GLU A 47 11.07 -14.07 0.33
C GLU A 47 11.16 -15.19 1.37
N TRP A 48 11.27 -14.82 2.66
CA TRP A 48 11.42 -15.74 3.77
C TRP A 48 10.12 -16.42 4.20
N SER A 49 8.98 -16.07 3.63
CA SER A 49 7.68 -16.68 3.94
C SER A 49 7.64 -18.18 3.68
N ILE A 50 8.49 -18.67 2.82
CA ILE A 50 8.62 -20.10 2.51
C ILE A 50 9.12 -20.93 3.69
N TYR A 51 9.87 -20.35 4.62
CA TYR A 51 10.49 -21.07 5.72
C TYR A 51 9.56 -21.30 6.92
N PHE A 52 8.98 -20.24 7.44
CA PHE A 52 8.23 -20.29 8.71
C PHE A 52 6.73 -20.34 8.51
N ALA A 53 6.23 -19.60 7.53
CA ALA A 53 4.81 -19.55 7.22
C ALA A 53 4.36 -20.70 6.29
N GLY A 54 5.30 -21.35 5.61
CA GLY A 54 4.96 -22.30 4.54
C GLY A 54 4.19 -21.64 3.39
N TYR A 55 4.27 -20.30 3.29
CA TYR A 55 3.56 -19.51 2.30
C TYR A 55 4.49 -19.23 1.11
N ASN A 56 4.05 -19.57 -0.08
CA ASN A 56 4.83 -19.45 -1.31
C ASN A 56 4.00 -18.83 -2.43
N ILE A 57 4.62 -18.50 -3.54
CA ILE A 57 3.96 -17.84 -4.68
C ILE A 57 2.74 -18.64 -5.20
N ALA A 58 2.77 -19.98 -5.14
CA ALA A 58 1.64 -20.80 -5.57
C ALA A 58 0.38 -20.59 -4.68
N ASN A 59 0.54 -20.14 -3.44
CA ASN A 59 -0.61 -19.80 -2.58
C ASN A 59 -1.42 -18.64 -3.15
N LEU A 60 -0.78 -17.65 -3.78
CA LEU A 60 -1.47 -16.53 -4.43
C LEU A 60 -2.41 -17.00 -5.54
N GLN A 61 -1.97 -18.03 -6.29
CA GLN A 61 -2.79 -18.67 -7.33
C GLN A 61 -3.91 -19.49 -6.71
N THR A 62 -3.61 -20.35 -5.75
CA THR A 62 -4.60 -21.30 -5.22
C THR A 62 -5.69 -20.64 -4.38
N ASN A 63 -5.38 -19.54 -3.68
CA ASN A 63 -6.37 -18.80 -2.92
C ASN A 63 -7.08 -17.71 -3.76
N GLY A 64 -6.69 -17.51 -5.03
CA GLY A 64 -7.31 -16.54 -5.95
C GLY A 64 -6.96 -15.07 -5.66
N VAL A 65 -5.93 -14.80 -4.86
CA VAL A 65 -5.41 -13.45 -4.64
C VAL A 65 -4.74 -12.93 -5.92
N ALA A 66 -4.02 -13.78 -6.65
CA ALA A 66 -3.35 -13.40 -7.90
C ALA A 66 -4.32 -12.80 -8.94
N ASP A 67 -5.59 -13.26 -9.00
CA ASP A 67 -6.62 -12.71 -9.88
C ASP A 67 -7.03 -11.28 -9.53
N ARG A 68 -6.66 -10.79 -8.37
CA ARG A 68 -7.04 -9.47 -7.84
C ARG A 68 -5.93 -8.47 -7.85
N LEU A 69 -4.67 -8.93 -7.85
CA LEU A 69 -3.51 -8.06 -7.85
C LEU A 69 -3.27 -7.45 -9.22
N THR A 70 -2.93 -6.17 -9.22
CA THR A 70 -2.32 -5.49 -10.37
C THR A 70 -0.80 -5.39 -10.23
N HIS A 71 -0.31 -5.33 -8.98
CA HIS A 71 1.10 -5.20 -8.64
C HIS A 71 1.46 -6.16 -7.50
N LEU A 72 2.60 -6.83 -7.64
CA LEU A 72 3.22 -7.64 -6.62
C LEU A 72 4.62 -7.10 -6.38
N THR A 73 4.92 -6.71 -5.14
CA THR A 73 6.24 -6.25 -4.73
C THR A 73 6.93 -7.34 -3.94
N TYR A 74 8.04 -7.82 -4.47
CA TYR A 74 8.84 -8.88 -3.85
C TYR A 74 9.87 -8.30 -2.89
N ALA A 75 9.85 -8.70 -1.65
CA ALA A 75 10.70 -8.19 -0.57
C ALA A 75 11.65 -9.30 -0.07
N PHE A 76 13.00 -9.14 -0.14
CA PHE A 76 13.71 -7.97 -0.61
C PHE A 76 14.95 -8.34 -1.45
N GLY A 77 15.44 -7.38 -2.21
CA GLY A 77 16.83 -7.33 -2.61
C GLY A 77 17.59 -6.39 -1.68
N ASN A 78 18.89 -6.60 -1.49
CA ASN A 78 19.70 -5.78 -0.60
C ASN A 78 20.35 -4.60 -1.35
N ALA A 79 20.16 -3.36 -0.86
CA ALA A 79 20.94 -2.22 -1.25
C ALA A 79 22.26 -2.21 -0.50
N THR A 80 23.37 -2.09 -1.24
CA THR A 80 24.73 -2.04 -0.69
C THR A 80 25.43 -0.73 -1.09
N PRO A 81 26.54 -0.35 -0.48
CA PRO A 81 27.25 0.88 -0.85
C PRO A 81 27.70 0.95 -2.32
N THR A 82 27.79 -0.18 -2.99
CA THR A 82 28.34 -0.26 -4.36
C THR A 82 27.35 -0.83 -5.38
N GLY A 83 26.14 -1.24 -4.95
CA GLY A 83 25.16 -1.86 -5.86
C GLY A 83 24.01 -2.51 -5.12
N CYS A 84 23.43 -3.52 -5.76
CA CYS A 84 22.44 -4.40 -5.19
C CYS A 84 22.97 -5.83 -5.03
N ALA A 85 22.38 -6.59 -4.12
CA ALA A 85 22.69 -7.99 -3.92
C ALA A 85 21.40 -8.79 -3.71
N ILE A 86 21.47 -10.07 -4.03
CA ILE A 86 20.47 -11.07 -3.64
C ILE A 86 20.49 -11.18 -2.10
N ALA A 87 19.32 -11.18 -1.46
CA ALA A 87 19.24 -11.31 -0.01
C ALA A 87 19.32 -12.79 0.42
N ASP A 88 18.55 -13.65 -0.22
CA ASP A 88 18.55 -15.10 0.01
C ASP A 88 18.55 -15.87 -1.32
N SER A 89 19.73 -16.32 -1.76
CA SER A 89 19.85 -17.02 -3.03
C SER A 89 19.11 -18.36 -3.08
N TRP A 90 18.92 -19.00 -1.92
CA TRP A 90 18.17 -20.27 -1.86
C TRP A 90 16.67 -20.01 -2.12
N ALA A 91 16.06 -19.13 -1.36
CA ALA A 91 14.66 -18.77 -1.54
C ALA A 91 14.39 -18.15 -2.92
N ASP A 92 15.29 -17.28 -3.38
CA ASP A 92 15.09 -16.49 -4.59
C ASP A 92 15.14 -17.33 -5.86
N TYR A 93 16.23 -18.14 -6.04
CA TYR A 93 16.43 -18.81 -7.33
C TYR A 93 17.06 -20.20 -7.29
N GLN A 94 17.30 -20.79 -6.11
CA GLN A 94 17.98 -22.08 -6.02
C GLN A 94 17.10 -23.23 -5.53
N ASP A 95 16.03 -22.98 -4.76
CA ASP A 95 15.19 -24.06 -4.21
C ASP A 95 14.35 -24.75 -5.30
N PRO A 96 14.66 -26.01 -5.66
CA PRO A 96 13.92 -26.73 -6.69
C PRO A 96 12.60 -27.33 -6.17
N ASN A 97 12.34 -27.24 -4.85
CA ASN A 97 11.25 -27.96 -4.20
C ASN A 97 10.01 -27.10 -3.97
N LEU A 98 10.04 -25.80 -4.28
CA LEU A 98 8.86 -24.94 -4.12
C LEU A 98 7.70 -25.46 -4.99
N PRO A 99 6.46 -25.38 -4.48
CA PRO A 99 5.29 -25.78 -5.25
C PRO A 99 5.18 -25.00 -6.56
N SER A 100 4.91 -25.70 -7.66
CA SER A 100 4.66 -25.09 -8.96
C SER A 100 3.37 -24.27 -8.94
N VAL A 101 3.42 -23.08 -9.52
CA VAL A 101 2.26 -22.19 -9.65
C VAL A 101 1.31 -22.66 -10.76
N SER A 102 1.88 -23.15 -11.87
CA SER A 102 1.13 -23.59 -13.07
C SER A 102 0.78 -25.08 -13.09
N GLY A 103 1.29 -25.86 -12.12
CA GLY A 103 1.25 -27.31 -12.15
C GLY A 103 2.35 -27.96 -13.01
N ALA A 104 3.08 -27.19 -13.84
CA ALA A 104 4.21 -27.66 -14.59
C ALA A 104 5.50 -27.62 -13.75
N PRO A 105 6.37 -28.63 -13.80
CA PRO A 105 7.63 -28.62 -13.04
C PRO A 105 8.54 -27.47 -13.48
N TYR A 106 9.35 -26.96 -12.56
CA TYR A 106 10.41 -26.02 -12.92
C TYR A 106 11.49 -26.75 -13.73
N THR A 107 11.95 -26.10 -14.78
CA THR A 107 13.01 -26.58 -15.63
C THR A 107 14.22 -25.66 -15.48
N GLY A 108 15.15 -26.03 -14.57
CA GLY A 108 16.32 -25.19 -14.28
C GLY A 108 17.04 -24.62 -15.52
N PRO A 109 17.95 -23.67 -15.32
CA PRO A 109 18.69 -23.45 -14.08
C PRO A 109 18.02 -22.48 -13.08
N LEU A 110 16.89 -21.83 -13.42
CA LEU A 110 16.15 -20.96 -12.52
C LEU A 110 15.11 -21.76 -11.72
N TYR A 111 15.18 -21.66 -10.40
CA TYR A 111 14.25 -22.25 -9.43
C TYR A 111 13.73 -21.19 -8.45
N GLY A 112 13.31 -21.60 -7.25
CA GLY A 112 12.92 -20.71 -6.17
C GLY A 112 11.71 -19.80 -6.50
N ASN A 113 11.60 -18.75 -5.72
CA ASN A 113 10.53 -17.76 -5.88
C ASN A 113 10.56 -17.08 -7.26
N PHE A 114 11.73 -16.86 -7.86
CA PHE A 114 11.80 -16.19 -9.16
C PHE A 114 11.25 -17.08 -10.29
N ALA A 115 11.49 -18.40 -10.25
CA ALA A 115 10.84 -19.31 -11.19
C ALA A 115 9.32 -19.36 -10.98
N ALA A 116 8.87 -19.33 -9.71
CA ALA A 116 7.46 -19.28 -9.37
C ALA A 116 6.80 -17.99 -9.88
N LEU A 117 7.47 -16.83 -9.74
CA LEU A 117 7.01 -15.55 -10.27
C LEU A 117 6.93 -15.57 -11.82
N GLN A 118 7.86 -16.23 -12.51
CA GLN A 118 7.75 -16.40 -13.97
C GLN A 118 6.48 -17.16 -14.35
N GLN A 119 6.18 -18.27 -13.66
CA GLN A 119 4.95 -19.03 -13.90
C GLN A 119 3.70 -18.21 -13.57
N LEU A 120 3.72 -17.46 -12.47
CA LEU A 120 2.60 -16.59 -12.07
C LEU A 120 2.32 -15.53 -13.14
N LYS A 121 3.36 -14.87 -13.66
CA LYS A 121 3.22 -13.87 -14.74
C LYS A 121 2.71 -14.48 -16.06
N GLN A 122 3.03 -15.73 -16.36
CA GLN A 122 2.47 -16.43 -17.54
C GLN A 122 0.95 -16.64 -17.39
N LEU A 123 0.48 -16.95 -16.18
CA LEU A 123 -0.95 -17.08 -15.89
C LEU A 123 -1.66 -15.72 -15.79
N HIS A 124 -0.95 -14.69 -15.31
CA HIS A 124 -1.45 -13.34 -15.09
C HIS A 124 -0.61 -12.30 -15.84
N PRO A 125 -0.73 -12.20 -17.18
CA PRO A 125 0.18 -11.39 -18.01
C PRO A 125 0.07 -9.87 -17.76
N ASN A 126 -0.99 -9.41 -17.11
CA ASN A 126 -1.16 -8.02 -16.72
C ASN A 126 -0.57 -7.69 -15.34
N LEU A 127 -0.21 -8.70 -14.53
CA LEU A 127 0.41 -8.51 -13.23
C LEU A 127 1.81 -7.91 -13.39
N LYS A 128 2.05 -6.79 -12.71
CA LYS A 128 3.37 -6.17 -12.61
C LYS A 128 4.08 -6.70 -11.37
N VAL A 129 5.31 -7.14 -11.54
CA VAL A 129 6.15 -7.64 -10.44
C VAL A 129 7.34 -6.72 -10.28
N GLN A 130 7.55 -6.22 -9.05
CA GLN A 130 8.67 -5.34 -8.72
C GLN A 130 9.54 -6.00 -7.66
N ILE A 131 10.85 -5.75 -7.71
CA ILE A 131 11.76 -6.04 -6.61
C ILE A 131 11.80 -4.83 -5.68
N SER A 132 11.56 -5.02 -4.38
CA SER A 132 11.80 -4.00 -3.36
C SER A 132 13.24 -4.13 -2.87
N LEU A 133 13.93 -3.00 -2.80
CA LEU A 133 15.30 -2.91 -2.33
C LEU A 133 15.32 -2.29 -0.95
N ALA A 134 15.86 -3.01 0.04
CA ALA A 134 16.03 -2.54 1.41
C ALA A 134 17.50 -2.36 1.76
N GLY A 135 17.81 -1.48 2.73
CA GLY A 135 19.18 -1.25 3.22
C GLY A 135 19.56 0.23 3.30
N ALA A 136 19.13 0.91 4.37
CA ALA A 136 19.32 2.36 4.54
C ALA A 136 20.77 2.83 4.40
N ASP A 137 21.71 2.14 5.04
CA ASP A 137 23.15 2.47 4.98
C ASP A 137 23.72 2.33 3.57
N GLY A 138 23.27 1.31 2.83
CA GLY A 138 23.66 1.09 1.43
C GLY A 138 23.19 2.23 0.54
N PHE A 139 21.95 2.66 0.68
CA PHE A 139 21.40 3.81 -0.05
C PHE A 139 22.15 5.10 0.29
N SER A 140 22.31 5.42 1.58
CA SER A 140 23.00 6.65 2.01
C SER A 140 24.42 6.72 1.46
N ALA A 141 25.17 5.61 1.54
CA ALA A 141 26.54 5.55 1.05
C ALA A 141 26.61 5.73 -0.47
N ALA A 142 25.82 4.96 -1.23
CA ALA A 142 25.80 5.03 -2.69
C ALA A 142 25.28 6.39 -3.21
N ALA A 143 24.24 6.95 -2.55
CA ALA A 143 23.64 8.21 -2.94
C ALA A 143 24.57 9.42 -2.76
N SER A 144 25.59 9.31 -1.90
CA SER A 144 26.47 10.42 -1.51
C SER A 144 27.28 11.03 -2.67
N THR A 145 27.58 10.26 -3.73
CA THR A 145 28.34 10.73 -4.90
C THR A 145 27.66 10.38 -6.22
N ALA A 146 27.94 11.16 -7.26
CA ALA A 146 27.41 10.87 -8.59
C ALA A 146 27.89 9.51 -9.13
N ALA A 147 29.16 9.16 -8.92
CA ALA A 147 29.71 7.87 -9.32
C ALA A 147 29.07 6.70 -8.56
N GLY A 148 28.84 6.87 -7.25
CA GLY A 148 28.14 5.87 -6.42
C GLY A 148 26.71 5.62 -6.91
N ARG A 149 25.93 6.67 -7.17
CA ARG A 149 24.58 6.56 -7.73
C ARG A 149 24.56 5.80 -9.06
N GLN A 150 25.47 6.19 -9.99
CA GLN A 150 25.55 5.55 -11.30
C GLN A 150 25.90 4.06 -11.19
N ALA A 151 26.89 3.73 -10.36
CA ALA A 151 27.34 2.35 -10.18
C ALA A 151 26.25 1.48 -9.51
N MET A 152 25.63 1.99 -8.44
CA MET A 152 24.56 1.29 -7.75
C MET A 152 23.39 0.97 -8.69
N VAL A 153 22.90 2.00 -9.38
CA VAL A 153 21.73 1.85 -10.26
C VAL A 153 22.03 0.89 -11.40
N ALA A 154 23.20 0.98 -12.05
CA ALA A 154 23.59 0.07 -13.13
C ALA A 154 23.62 -1.39 -12.62
N ASN A 155 24.24 -1.63 -11.47
CA ASN A 155 24.31 -2.97 -10.89
C ASN A 155 22.91 -3.52 -10.51
N CYS A 156 22.04 -2.71 -9.89
CA CYS A 156 20.67 -3.15 -9.54
C CYS A 156 19.85 -3.50 -10.79
N ILE A 157 20.00 -2.72 -11.87
CA ILE A 157 19.34 -3.00 -13.15
C ILE A 157 19.88 -4.28 -13.77
N ASP A 158 21.21 -4.48 -13.78
CA ASP A 158 21.81 -5.70 -14.32
C ASP A 158 21.34 -6.94 -13.54
N LEU A 159 21.37 -6.86 -12.20
CA LEU A 159 21.01 -7.99 -11.35
C LEU A 159 19.51 -8.34 -11.45
N PHE A 160 18.60 -7.38 -11.32
CA PHE A 160 17.18 -7.66 -11.17
C PHE A 160 16.37 -7.45 -12.45
N ILE A 161 16.63 -6.39 -13.22
CA ILE A 161 15.82 -6.11 -14.42
C ILE A 161 16.29 -6.93 -15.62
N LYS A 162 17.62 -7.00 -15.82
CA LYS A 162 18.20 -7.91 -16.84
C LYS A 162 18.26 -9.34 -16.35
N GLY A 163 18.24 -9.54 -15.03
CA GLY A 163 18.19 -10.84 -14.38
C GLY A 163 19.51 -11.61 -14.40
N ASP A 164 20.64 -10.93 -14.38
CA ASP A 164 21.98 -11.54 -14.40
C ASP A 164 22.36 -12.02 -13.00
N LEU A 165 21.77 -13.15 -12.55
CA LEU A 165 21.90 -13.66 -11.18
C LEU A 165 23.24 -14.35 -10.91
N ALA A 166 23.61 -15.27 -11.79
CA ALA A 166 24.84 -16.07 -11.68
C ALA A 166 25.21 -16.63 -13.06
N PRO A 167 26.44 -17.12 -13.28
CA PRO A 167 26.81 -17.75 -14.54
C PRO A 167 25.85 -18.85 -14.98
N GLY A 168 25.16 -18.64 -16.08
CA GLY A 168 24.14 -19.55 -16.62
C GLY A 168 22.78 -19.53 -15.96
N VAL A 169 22.54 -18.65 -14.98
CA VAL A 169 21.23 -18.47 -14.32
C VAL A 169 20.71 -17.08 -14.59
N SER A 170 19.56 -16.97 -15.25
CA SER A 170 18.93 -15.69 -15.58
C SER A 170 17.48 -15.65 -15.12
N ALA A 171 17.10 -14.53 -14.50
CA ALA A 171 15.74 -14.17 -14.13
C ALA A 171 15.15 -13.06 -15.04
N ALA A 172 15.64 -12.95 -16.27
CA ALA A 172 15.17 -11.95 -17.22
C ALA A 172 13.65 -12.00 -17.38
N GLY A 173 12.99 -10.84 -17.27
CA GLY A 173 11.55 -10.72 -17.41
C GLY A 173 10.72 -11.06 -16.16
N VAL A 174 11.34 -11.46 -15.04
CA VAL A 174 10.65 -11.63 -13.76
C VAL A 174 10.18 -10.29 -13.25
N PHE A 175 11.06 -9.30 -13.15
CA PHE A 175 10.72 -7.98 -12.61
C PHE A 175 10.40 -6.96 -13.70
N ASP A 176 9.32 -6.21 -13.48
CA ASP A 176 8.86 -5.10 -14.32
C ASP A 176 9.28 -3.73 -13.77
N GLY A 177 9.99 -3.70 -12.65
CA GLY A 177 10.43 -2.48 -12.00
C GLY A 177 11.13 -2.70 -10.67
N ILE A 178 11.50 -1.58 -10.07
CA ILE A 178 12.20 -1.50 -8.78
C ILE A 178 11.36 -0.65 -7.83
N ASP A 179 11.21 -1.12 -6.61
CA ASP A 179 10.67 -0.41 -5.45
C ASP A 179 11.82 -0.06 -4.50
N ILE A 180 11.83 1.13 -3.94
CA ILE A 180 12.87 1.61 -3.01
C ILE A 180 12.29 1.65 -1.60
N ASP A 181 12.72 0.71 -0.78
CA ASP A 181 12.37 0.65 0.64
C ASP A 181 13.54 1.19 1.49
N TRP A 182 13.60 2.52 1.54
CA TRP A 182 14.63 3.22 2.33
C TRP A 182 14.04 3.70 3.64
N GLU A 183 14.24 2.92 4.69
CA GLU A 183 13.73 3.24 6.04
C GLU A 183 14.91 3.64 6.98
N PHE A 184 15.20 4.92 7.18
CA PHE A 184 14.60 6.11 6.58
C PHE A 184 15.71 7.04 6.14
N PRO A 185 15.52 7.84 5.06
CA PRO A 185 16.44 8.92 4.75
C PRO A 185 16.54 9.91 5.91
N THR A 186 17.74 10.32 6.24
CA THR A 186 18.00 11.39 7.22
C THR A 186 17.98 12.77 6.56
N ALA A 187 18.04 13.83 7.35
CA ALA A 187 18.15 15.20 6.82
C ALA A 187 19.41 15.38 5.93
N ALA A 188 20.47 14.60 6.16
CA ALA A 188 21.67 14.60 5.31
C ALA A 188 21.45 13.94 3.95
N ASP A 189 20.47 13.06 3.84
CA ASP A 189 20.16 12.32 2.62
C ASP A 189 19.18 13.04 1.70
N THR A 190 18.49 14.10 2.16
CA THR A 190 17.35 14.73 1.48
C THR A 190 17.59 14.99 -0.01
N VAL A 191 18.70 15.64 -0.36
CA VAL A 191 19.06 15.92 -1.75
C VAL A 191 19.56 14.66 -2.45
N ASN A 192 20.36 13.87 -1.76
CA ASN A 192 20.97 12.66 -2.31
C ASN A 192 19.93 11.59 -2.65
N ALA A 193 18.86 11.45 -1.86
CA ALA A 193 17.75 10.56 -2.15
C ALA A 193 17.06 10.96 -3.47
N THR A 194 16.77 12.25 -3.66
CA THR A 194 16.21 12.75 -4.92
C THR A 194 17.12 12.45 -6.11
N LEU A 195 18.44 12.71 -5.96
CA LEU A 195 19.40 12.45 -7.02
C LEU A 195 19.56 10.96 -7.35
N LEU A 196 19.47 10.09 -6.36
CA LEU A 196 19.49 8.64 -6.57
C LEU A 196 18.27 8.18 -7.39
N LEU A 197 17.07 8.65 -7.02
CA LEU A 197 15.84 8.32 -7.75
C LEU A 197 15.85 8.88 -9.17
N GLN A 198 16.41 10.06 -9.39
CA GLN A 198 16.64 10.60 -10.75
C GLN A 198 17.56 9.68 -11.58
N GLU A 199 18.62 9.14 -10.98
CA GLU A 199 19.52 8.23 -11.68
C GLU A 199 18.83 6.88 -11.97
N PHE A 200 18.04 6.33 -11.04
CA PHE A 200 17.20 5.15 -11.31
C PHE A 200 16.25 5.40 -12.48
N ARG A 201 15.48 6.47 -12.46
CA ARG A 201 14.53 6.79 -13.53
C ARG A 201 15.21 6.91 -14.87
N LYS A 202 16.33 7.67 -14.92
CA LYS A 202 17.12 7.86 -16.15
C LYS A 202 17.61 6.54 -16.75
N GLN A 203 18.21 5.65 -15.94
CA GLN A 203 18.76 4.39 -16.47
C GLN A 203 17.64 3.40 -16.83
N LEU A 204 16.53 3.37 -16.06
CA LEU A 204 15.37 2.56 -16.39
C LEU A 204 14.69 3.04 -17.69
N ASP A 205 14.64 4.36 -17.94
CA ASP A 205 14.09 4.92 -19.19
C ASP A 205 14.97 4.56 -20.39
N ILE A 206 16.28 4.68 -20.28
CA ILE A 206 17.22 4.28 -21.36
C ILE A 206 17.03 2.79 -21.71
N LEU A 207 16.93 1.92 -20.71
CA LEU A 207 16.68 0.50 -20.92
C LEU A 207 15.28 0.27 -21.50
N GLY A 208 14.28 1.05 -21.03
CA GLY A 208 12.91 0.97 -21.48
C GLY A 208 12.75 1.38 -22.96
N GLU A 209 13.44 2.42 -23.39
CA GLU A 209 13.49 2.83 -24.80
C GLU A 209 14.05 1.72 -25.68
N ALA A 210 15.15 1.07 -25.24
CA ALA A 210 15.76 -0.03 -25.98
C ALA A 210 14.86 -1.27 -26.07
N ASN A 211 14.04 -1.52 -25.06
CA ASN A 211 13.19 -2.71 -24.93
C ASN A 211 11.72 -2.44 -25.32
N HIS A 212 11.35 -1.20 -25.66
CA HIS A 212 9.96 -0.77 -25.86
C HIS A 212 9.04 -1.09 -24.67
N LYS A 213 9.54 -0.85 -23.45
CA LYS A 213 8.85 -1.11 -22.18
C LYS A 213 8.96 0.10 -21.25
N HIS A 214 7.97 0.28 -20.39
CA HIS A 214 8.11 1.13 -19.21
C HIS A 214 8.45 0.26 -18.00
N TYR A 215 9.59 0.52 -17.36
CA TYR A 215 9.97 -0.11 -16.10
C TYR A 215 9.52 0.77 -14.94
N LEU A 216 8.80 0.17 -14.01
CA LEU A 216 8.29 0.88 -12.84
C LEU A 216 9.42 1.29 -11.90
N LEU A 217 9.26 2.46 -11.30
CA LEU A 217 10.05 2.92 -10.16
C LEU A 217 9.08 3.40 -9.08
N THR A 218 9.07 2.75 -7.94
CA THR A 218 8.23 3.11 -6.80
C THR A 218 9.09 3.30 -5.55
N MET A 219 8.49 3.83 -4.50
CA MET A 219 9.18 4.02 -3.24
C MET A 219 8.20 3.87 -2.08
N PHE A 220 8.65 3.23 -1.01
CA PHE A 220 7.99 3.29 0.29
C PHE A 220 7.93 4.74 0.79
N GLY A 221 6.72 5.20 1.12
CA GLY A 221 6.46 6.55 1.60
C GLY A 221 6.20 6.55 3.11
N PRO A 222 7.09 7.08 3.95
CA PRO A 222 6.93 7.05 5.40
C PRO A 222 5.66 7.73 5.91
N ALA A 223 5.05 7.19 6.97
CA ALA A 223 3.87 7.78 7.62
C ALA A 223 4.21 8.98 8.52
N GLY A 224 5.29 8.89 9.28
CA GLY A 224 5.65 9.91 10.28
C GLY A 224 6.26 11.16 9.69
N GLN A 225 5.82 12.34 10.17
CA GLN A 225 6.36 13.62 9.71
C GLN A 225 7.87 13.72 9.86
N GLN A 226 8.44 13.19 10.95
CA GLN A 226 9.87 13.17 11.21
C GLN A 226 10.67 12.47 10.09
N ASN A 227 10.04 11.53 9.37
CA ASN A 227 10.66 10.77 8.29
C ASN A 227 10.36 11.39 6.92
N PHE A 228 9.08 11.64 6.58
CA PHE A 228 8.76 12.17 5.26
C PHE A 228 9.25 13.61 5.03
N SER A 229 9.48 14.40 6.08
CA SER A 229 10.07 15.74 5.95
C SER A 229 11.54 15.72 5.47
N ASN A 230 12.21 14.58 5.54
CA ASN A 230 13.54 14.37 4.98
C ASN A 230 13.53 14.05 3.47
N LEU A 231 12.37 14.06 2.82
CA LEU A 231 12.23 13.85 1.38
C LEU A 231 11.75 15.13 0.68
N GLN A 232 12.32 15.40 -0.49
CA GLN A 232 11.80 16.42 -1.41
C GLN A 232 10.58 15.82 -2.16
N LEU A 233 9.44 15.65 -1.48
CA LEU A 233 8.32 14.83 -1.91
C LEU A 233 7.84 15.13 -3.35
N ALA A 234 7.72 16.43 -3.73
CA ALA A 234 7.32 16.79 -5.10
C ALA A 234 8.37 16.38 -6.15
N GLU A 235 9.66 16.56 -5.84
CA GLU A 235 10.75 16.22 -6.77
C GLU A 235 10.90 14.70 -6.90
N VAL A 236 10.78 13.97 -5.79
CA VAL A 236 10.77 12.52 -5.75
C VAL A 236 9.57 11.98 -6.54
N ALA A 237 8.37 12.53 -6.35
CA ALA A 237 7.16 12.14 -7.08
C ALA A 237 7.30 12.24 -8.60
N ARG A 238 8.14 13.15 -9.12
CA ARG A 238 8.37 13.26 -10.57
C ARG A 238 9.13 12.07 -11.14
N GLN A 239 9.92 11.41 -10.31
CA GLN A 239 10.72 10.25 -10.72
C GLN A 239 9.95 8.94 -10.60
N LEU A 240 8.97 8.89 -9.69
CA LEU A 240 8.23 7.68 -9.37
C LEU A 240 6.98 7.51 -10.24
N ASP A 241 6.60 6.26 -10.44
CA ASP A 241 5.26 5.90 -10.88
C ASP A 241 4.26 6.16 -9.75
N PHE A 242 4.57 5.72 -8.53
CA PHE A 242 3.80 6.00 -7.32
C PHE A 242 4.62 5.77 -6.03
N PHE A 243 4.10 6.31 -4.93
CA PHE A 243 4.55 5.97 -3.57
C PHE A 243 3.67 4.86 -3.00
N ASN A 244 4.28 3.88 -2.35
CA ASN A 244 3.64 2.96 -1.42
C ASN A 244 3.59 3.63 -0.04
N VAL A 245 2.53 4.39 0.24
CA VAL A 245 2.45 5.21 1.46
C VAL A 245 2.03 4.36 2.64
N GLN A 246 2.85 4.34 3.68
CA GLN A 246 2.57 3.64 4.93
C GLN A 246 1.25 4.12 5.55
N GLY A 247 0.31 3.21 5.77
CA GLY A 247 -0.96 3.48 6.43
C GLY A 247 -1.11 2.71 7.75
N TYR A 248 0.00 2.34 8.37
CA TYR A 248 0.06 1.49 9.55
C TYR A 248 1.28 1.84 10.42
N ASP A 249 1.40 1.20 11.58
CA ASP A 249 2.45 1.44 12.56
C ASP A 249 2.52 2.90 13.05
N TYR A 250 1.35 3.55 13.13
CA TYR A 250 1.24 4.83 13.79
C TYR A 250 1.46 4.71 15.28
N HIS A 251 0.95 3.62 15.89
CA HIS A 251 1.12 3.25 17.29
C HIS A 251 1.48 1.77 17.40
N GLY A 252 2.28 1.43 18.38
CA GLY A 252 2.75 0.07 18.62
C GLY A 252 3.39 -0.10 19.99
N THR A 253 3.95 -1.27 20.27
CA THR A 253 4.47 -1.66 21.58
C THR A 253 5.78 -0.95 21.99
N TRP A 254 6.28 -0.04 21.22
CA TRP A 254 7.28 0.96 21.63
C TRP A 254 6.69 2.05 22.53
N GLU A 255 5.36 2.09 22.66
CA GLU A 255 4.61 2.97 23.55
C GLU A 255 4.06 2.20 24.75
N THR A 256 3.88 2.89 25.87
CA THR A 256 3.37 2.32 27.12
C THR A 256 1.86 2.42 27.24
N SER A 257 1.17 3.00 26.26
CA SER A 257 -0.28 3.15 26.18
C SER A 257 -0.82 2.48 24.91
N THR A 258 -2.05 1.98 25.01
CA THR A 258 -2.76 1.40 23.87
C THR A 258 -3.31 2.49 22.97
N ASN A 259 -3.17 2.29 21.66
CA ASN A 259 -3.74 3.17 20.65
C ASN A 259 -4.02 2.39 19.35
N HIS A 260 -4.55 3.05 18.35
CA HIS A 260 -4.81 2.44 17.04
C HIS A 260 -3.56 2.43 16.16
N ALA A 261 -3.16 1.24 15.69
CA ALA A 261 -1.99 1.10 14.81
C ALA A 261 -2.20 1.65 13.39
N SER A 262 -3.45 1.74 12.93
CA SER A 262 -3.77 2.18 11.57
C SER A 262 -5.08 3.00 11.51
N PRO A 263 -5.17 4.13 12.25
CA PRO A 263 -6.38 4.96 12.28
C PRO A 263 -6.49 5.83 11.02
N LEU A 264 -7.71 5.97 10.48
CA LEU A 264 -7.93 6.79 9.29
C LEU A 264 -7.94 8.28 9.62
N PHE A 265 -8.59 8.68 10.72
CA PHE A 265 -8.77 10.08 11.11
C PHE A 265 -8.27 10.35 12.53
N ASP A 266 -8.14 11.64 12.85
CA ASP A 266 -7.88 12.12 14.20
C ASP A 266 -9.11 12.03 15.10
N ASP A 267 -8.86 11.86 16.41
CA ASP A 267 -9.85 12.09 17.47
C ASP A 267 -9.20 12.90 18.61
N LYS A 268 -9.83 14.02 18.99
CA LYS A 268 -9.38 14.85 20.11
C LYS A 268 -9.41 14.14 21.46
N GLN A 269 -10.04 12.98 21.56
CA GLN A 269 -10.00 12.12 22.75
C GLN A 269 -8.74 11.26 22.84
N ASP A 270 -7.99 11.19 21.74
CA ASP A 270 -6.68 10.57 21.74
C ASP A 270 -5.71 11.45 22.53
N PRO A 271 -5.08 10.92 23.60
CA PRO A 271 -4.07 11.66 24.37
C PRO A 271 -2.90 12.15 23.49
N ASP A 272 -2.61 11.43 22.42
CA ASP A 272 -1.49 11.68 21.51
C ASP A 272 -1.90 12.39 20.21
N SER A 273 -3.13 12.95 20.14
CA SER A 273 -3.66 13.60 18.94
C SER A 273 -2.76 14.71 18.37
N SER A 274 -1.92 15.34 19.20
CA SER A 274 -0.96 16.36 18.76
C SER A 274 0.19 15.82 17.91
N GLU A 275 0.45 14.51 17.93
CA GLU A 275 1.51 13.87 17.15
C GLU A 275 1.11 13.64 15.69
N ASN A 276 -0.19 13.76 15.39
CA ASN A 276 -0.75 13.58 14.05
C ASN A 276 -0.50 12.18 13.46
N PHE A 277 -0.58 11.15 14.27
CA PHE A 277 -0.37 9.77 13.87
C PHE A 277 -1.68 9.14 13.34
N TYR A 278 -2.05 9.51 12.09
CA TYR A 278 -3.21 8.98 11.37
C TYR A 278 -3.08 9.17 9.86
N ILE A 279 -3.76 8.32 9.10
CA ILE A 279 -3.64 8.22 7.64
C ILE A 279 -3.95 9.54 6.93
N GLU A 280 -5.05 10.23 7.32
CA GLU A 280 -5.44 11.49 6.66
C GLU A 280 -4.37 12.57 6.79
N TYR A 281 -3.67 12.67 7.92
CA TYR A 281 -2.57 13.62 8.08
C TYR A 281 -1.42 13.32 7.12
N THR A 282 -1.01 12.05 7.06
CA THR A 282 0.05 11.61 6.16
C THR A 282 -0.30 11.93 4.70
N ILE A 283 -1.45 11.46 4.23
CA ILE A 283 -1.90 11.69 2.84
C ILE A 283 -2.04 13.17 2.53
N ARG A 284 -2.63 13.95 3.44
CA ARG A 284 -2.76 15.41 3.29
C ARG A 284 -1.39 16.09 3.17
N SER A 285 -0.41 15.66 3.96
CA SER A 285 0.94 16.22 3.94
C SER A 285 1.63 15.99 2.59
N TYR A 286 1.51 14.77 2.02
CA TYR A 286 2.03 14.48 0.68
C TYR A 286 1.33 15.31 -0.40
N LEU A 287 0.00 15.43 -0.36
CA LEU A 287 -0.78 16.25 -1.30
C LEU A 287 -0.38 17.74 -1.20
N GLN A 288 -0.23 18.27 0.02
CA GLN A 288 0.19 19.66 0.25
C GLN A 288 1.63 19.92 -0.19
N ALA A 289 2.50 18.91 -0.13
CA ALA A 289 3.84 18.97 -0.67
C ALA A 289 3.88 18.92 -2.21
N GLY A 290 2.74 18.73 -2.89
CA GLY A 290 2.63 18.74 -4.34
C GLY A 290 2.70 17.35 -5.00
N VAL A 291 2.56 16.27 -4.23
CA VAL A 291 2.46 14.91 -4.80
C VAL A 291 1.05 14.73 -5.38
N PRO A 292 0.90 14.33 -6.66
CA PRO A 292 -0.40 14.03 -7.24
C PRO A 292 -1.10 12.86 -6.54
N GLY A 293 -2.42 12.97 -6.33
CA GLY A 293 -3.19 11.93 -5.62
C GLY A 293 -3.10 10.55 -6.26
N GLU A 294 -3.08 10.47 -7.59
CA GLU A 294 -2.92 9.24 -8.36
C GLU A 294 -1.56 8.56 -8.16
N LYS A 295 -0.59 9.22 -7.55
CA LYS A 295 0.71 8.65 -7.19
C LYS A 295 0.79 8.21 -5.72
N LEU A 296 -0.29 8.28 -4.96
CA LEU A 296 -0.35 7.84 -3.57
C LEU A 296 -1.13 6.52 -3.48
N VAL A 297 -0.45 5.43 -3.16
CA VAL A 297 -1.02 4.09 -2.97
C VAL A 297 -0.99 3.78 -1.49
N LEU A 298 -2.17 3.62 -0.87
CA LEU A 298 -2.31 3.50 0.58
C LEU A 298 -1.99 2.10 1.11
N GLY A 299 -1.09 2.00 2.08
CA GLY A 299 -0.74 0.76 2.77
C GLY A 299 -1.78 0.32 3.79
N ILE A 300 -2.11 -0.96 3.78
CA ILE A 300 -3.03 -1.64 4.69
C ILE A 300 -2.29 -2.78 5.39
N PRO A 301 -2.30 -2.85 6.73
CA PRO A 301 -1.65 -3.94 7.45
C PRO A 301 -2.51 -5.20 7.43
N THR A 302 -1.87 -6.35 7.33
CA THR A 302 -2.48 -7.68 7.51
C THR A 302 -2.00 -8.34 8.81
N TYR A 303 -1.63 -7.53 9.79
CA TYR A 303 -1.20 -7.92 11.12
C TYR A 303 -1.78 -6.98 12.17
N ALA A 304 -1.65 -7.35 13.44
CA ALA A 304 -2.11 -6.58 14.58
C ALA A 304 -0.95 -6.15 15.48
N ARG A 305 -1.11 -4.99 16.14
CA ARG A 305 -0.27 -4.53 17.27
C ARG A 305 -1.01 -4.73 18.58
N GLY A 306 -0.33 -5.28 19.61
CA GLY A 306 -1.01 -5.65 20.83
C GLY A 306 -0.24 -5.43 22.13
N TRP A 307 -0.99 -5.10 23.18
CA TRP A 307 -0.50 -4.80 24.52
C TRP A 307 -1.17 -5.70 25.56
N THR A 308 -0.48 -5.94 26.67
CA THR A 308 -1.00 -6.71 27.82
C THR A 308 -0.95 -5.89 29.12
N GLY A 309 -1.65 -6.37 30.17
CA GLY A 309 -1.82 -5.64 31.43
C GLY A 309 -2.60 -4.34 31.24
N VAL A 310 -3.57 -4.35 30.32
CA VAL A 310 -4.37 -3.19 29.93
C VAL A 310 -5.64 -3.13 30.76
N PRO A 311 -5.89 -2.06 31.55
CA PRO A 311 -7.10 -1.91 32.36
C PRO A 311 -8.38 -1.91 31.51
N THR A 312 -9.51 -2.32 32.14
CA THR A 312 -10.81 -2.45 31.48
C THR A 312 -11.48 -1.12 31.11
N ALA A 313 -10.99 0.01 31.64
CA ALA A 313 -11.52 1.33 31.31
C ALA A 313 -11.46 1.58 29.80
N ASN A 314 -12.48 2.22 29.26
CA ASN A 314 -12.65 2.48 27.83
C ASN A 314 -12.41 1.23 26.94
N LYS A 315 -12.71 0.04 27.46
CA LYS A 315 -12.51 -1.24 26.74
C LYS A 315 -11.05 -1.43 26.31
N GLY A 316 -10.13 -0.97 27.14
CA GLY A 316 -8.71 -1.04 26.92
C GLY A 316 -8.11 0.03 25.99
N LEU A 317 -8.90 0.88 25.35
CA LEU A 317 -8.38 1.94 24.46
C LEU A 317 -7.88 3.14 25.27
N TYR A 318 -6.70 3.68 24.89
CA TYR A 318 -6.01 4.79 25.57
C TYR A 318 -5.68 4.50 27.04
N GLN A 319 -5.33 3.26 27.33
CA GLN A 319 -4.95 2.82 28.67
C GLN A 319 -3.46 2.50 28.73
N SER A 320 -2.90 2.65 29.93
CA SER A 320 -1.53 2.16 30.20
C SER A 320 -1.45 0.65 30.01
N SER A 321 -0.29 0.16 29.60
CA SER A 321 0.01 -1.25 29.45
C SER A 321 1.23 -1.66 30.29
N THR A 322 1.39 -2.94 30.55
CA THR A 322 2.60 -3.48 31.18
C THR A 322 3.64 -3.92 30.15
N GLY A 323 3.29 -3.91 28.86
CA GLY A 323 4.19 -4.26 27.76
C GLY A 323 3.50 -4.90 26.58
N PRO A 324 4.27 -5.47 25.64
CA PRO A 324 3.73 -6.12 24.46
C PRO A 324 2.90 -7.37 24.83
N ALA A 325 1.81 -7.57 24.10
CA ALA A 325 0.99 -8.77 24.25
C ALA A 325 1.80 -10.03 23.89
N PRO A 326 1.60 -11.15 24.61
CA PRO A 326 2.20 -12.42 24.22
C PRO A 326 1.58 -12.90 22.89
N PHE A 327 2.40 -13.49 22.03
CA PHE A 327 1.93 -14.11 20.80
C PHE A 327 1.52 -15.57 21.05
N PRO A 328 0.47 -16.09 20.37
CA PRO A 328 0.18 -17.52 20.36
C PRO A 328 1.32 -18.32 19.74
N ALA A 329 1.61 -19.49 20.28
CA ALA A 329 2.70 -20.35 19.79
C ALA A 329 2.56 -20.77 18.31
N ALA A 330 1.34 -20.70 17.76
CA ALA A 330 1.06 -20.98 16.36
C ALA A 330 1.37 -19.79 15.42
N ASP A 331 1.59 -18.60 15.95
CA ASP A 331 1.96 -17.44 15.13
C ASP A 331 3.44 -17.53 14.76
N TYR A 332 3.72 -17.55 13.46
CA TYR A 332 5.08 -17.71 12.96
C TYR A 332 5.95 -16.45 13.10
N LEU A 333 5.36 -15.25 13.31
CA LEU A 333 6.12 -14.02 13.55
C LEU A 333 6.91 -14.10 14.85
N GLN A 334 6.40 -14.85 15.85
CA GLN A 334 7.01 -15.07 17.16
C GLN A 334 7.55 -13.78 17.80
N THR A 335 6.85 -12.68 17.57
CA THR A 335 7.25 -11.33 17.99
C THR A 335 6.26 -10.81 19.03
N PRO A 336 6.68 -10.55 20.27
CA PRO A 336 5.80 -9.98 21.29
C PRO A 336 5.14 -8.68 20.80
N GLY A 337 3.82 -8.59 20.95
CA GLY A 337 3.04 -7.43 20.50
C GLY A 337 2.74 -7.37 19.02
N VAL A 338 3.04 -8.41 18.24
CA VAL A 338 2.69 -8.53 16.81
C VAL A 338 2.13 -9.92 16.56
N ILE A 339 0.97 -10.00 15.89
CA ILE A 339 0.43 -11.25 15.36
C ILE A 339 -0.16 -11.02 13.97
N THR A 340 -0.15 -12.07 13.16
CA THR A 340 -0.76 -12.05 11.82
C THR A 340 -2.28 -11.92 11.90
N TYR A 341 -2.92 -11.42 10.85
CA TYR A 341 -4.37 -11.42 10.72
C TYR A 341 -4.92 -12.86 10.77
N LEU A 342 -4.21 -13.82 10.16
CA LEU A 342 -4.52 -15.25 10.26
C LEU A 342 -4.66 -15.70 11.72
N THR A 343 -3.67 -15.42 12.54
CA THR A 343 -3.68 -15.78 13.97
C THR A 343 -4.75 -15.01 14.75
N LEU A 344 -4.90 -13.71 14.46
CA LEU A 344 -5.88 -12.85 15.11
C LEU A 344 -7.30 -13.39 14.94
N THR A 345 -7.66 -13.87 13.72
CA THR A 345 -9.01 -14.40 13.44
C THR A 345 -9.32 -15.71 14.17
N ALA A 346 -8.31 -16.41 14.66
CA ALA A 346 -8.44 -17.64 15.43
C ALA A 346 -8.53 -17.37 16.95
N LEU A 347 -8.32 -16.14 17.41
CA LEU A 347 -8.40 -15.80 18.84
C LEU A 347 -9.84 -15.96 19.36
N THR A 348 -9.96 -16.48 20.58
CA THR A 348 -11.24 -16.64 21.29
C THR A 348 -11.23 -15.86 22.59
N GLY A 349 -12.41 -15.48 23.10
CA GLY A 349 -12.54 -14.70 24.35
C GLY A 349 -12.49 -13.19 24.16
N TYR A 350 -12.08 -12.72 23.01
CA TYR A 350 -11.99 -11.30 22.70
C TYR A 350 -13.33 -10.72 22.22
N THR A 351 -13.56 -9.46 22.60
CA THR A 351 -14.69 -8.67 22.06
C THR A 351 -14.15 -7.68 21.03
N ARG A 352 -14.78 -7.64 19.85
CA ARG A 352 -14.52 -6.66 18.82
C ARG A 352 -15.17 -5.32 19.18
N HIS A 353 -14.37 -4.25 19.09
CA HIS A 353 -14.83 -2.87 19.24
C HIS A 353 -14.51 -2.07 18.00
N PHE A 354 -15.28 -1.03 17.75
CA PHE A 354 -15.10 -0.14 16.60
C PHE A 354 -15.14 1.33 17.07
N ASP A 355 -14.17 2.11 16.61
CA ASP A 355 -14.09 3.55 16.80
C ASP A 355 -14.63 4.23 15.53
N ASP A 356 -15.83 4.83 15.62
CA ASP A 356 -16.53 5.48 14.52
C ASP A 356 -15.92 6.83 14.12
N ARG A 357 -15.11 7.45 14.98
CA ARG A 357 -14.41 8.71 14.69
C ARG A 357 -13.10 8.47 13.95
N ARG A 358 -12.35 7.47 14.40
CA ARG A 358 -11.05 7.12 13.81
C ARG A 358 -11.17 6.10 12.68
N LEU A 359 -12.35 5.50 12.49
CA LEU A 359 -12.64 4.39 11.58
C LEU A 359 -11.62 3.26 11.76
N ALA A 360 -11.39 2.88 13.01
CA ALA A 360 -10.44 1.87 13.43
C ALA A 360 -11.11 0.79 14.28
N VAL A 361 -10.49 -0.37 14.39
CA VAL A 361 -11.02 -1.52 15.11
C VAL A 361 -9.98 -2.11 16.04
N TRP A 362 -10.45 -2.67 17.17
CA TRP A 362 -9.60 -3.43 18.07
C TRP A 362 -10.34 -4.60 18.72
N LEU A 363 -9.57 -5.57 19.17
CA LEU A 363 -10.02 -6.63 20.05
C LEU A 363 -9.58 -6.32 21.49
N TYR A 364 -10.43 -6.62 22.45
CA TYR A 364 -10.11 -6.54 23.86
C TYR A 364 -10.67 -7.74 24.63
N ASP A 365 -9.82 -8.35 25.47
CA ASP A 365 -10.21 -9.38 26.40
C ASP A 365 -9.94 -8.89 27.83
N PRO A 366 -10.98 -8.60 28.62
CA PRO A 366 -10.81 -8.12 30.00
C PRO A 366 -10.30 -9.21 30.97
N SER A 367 -10.38 -10.49 30.61
CA SER A 367 -9.92 -11.59 31.46
C SER A 367 -8.42 -11.78 31.40
N THR A 368 -7.80 -11.48 30.27
CA THR A 368 -6.34 -11.51 30.04
C THR A 368 -5.74 -10.11 30.00
N GLU A 369 -6.57 -9.07 30.13
CA GLU A 369 -6.16 -7.67 30.02
C GLU A 369 -5.34 -7.39 28.73
N THR A 370 -5.78 -7.99 27.60
CA THR A 370 -5.05 -7.93 26.34
C THR A 370 -5.83 -7.16 25.29
N PHE A 371 -5.13 -6.26 24.60
CA PHE A 371 -5.64 -5.38 23.55
C PHE A 371 -4.89 -5.63 22.25
N TRP A 372 -5.62 -5.71 21.10
CA TRP A 372 -5.05 -5.82 19.75
C TRP A 372 -5.67 -4.80 18.81
N SER A 373 -4.89 -3.88 18.28
CA SER A 373 -5.30 -2.98 17.19
C SER A 373 -4.96 -3.60 15.84
N TYR A 374 -5.92 -3.57 14.89
CA TYR A 374 -5.79 -4.23 13.60
C TYR A 374 -6.72 -3.60 12.55
N ASP A 375 -6.72 -4.13 11.32
CA ASP A 375 -7.72 -3.85 10.30
C ASP A 375 -8.56 -5.09 10.01
N ASP A 376 -9.86 -4.90 9.84
CA ASP A 376 -10.79 -5.93 9.38
C ASP A 376 -11.46 -5.54 8.04
N PRO A 377 -12.25 -6.42 7.41
CA PRO A 377 -12.91 -6.08 6.15
C PRO A 377 -13.76 -4.80 6.20
N VAL A 378 -14.30 -4.41 7.37
CA VAL A 378 -15.10 -3.20 7.51
C VAL A 378 -14.21 -1.96 7.45
N THR A 379 -13.13 -1.91 8.24
CA THR A 379 -12.20 -0.78 8.24
C THR A 379 -11.46 -0.66 6.92
N VAL A 380 -11.07 -1.79 6.32
CA VAL A 380 -10.46 -1.82 4.97
C VAL A 380 -11.42 -1.24 3.92
N TRP A 381 -12.70 -1.64 3.94
CA TRP A 381 -13.70 -1.09 3.02
C TRP A 381 -13.88 0.43 3.17
N LEU A 382 -13.88 0.93 4.41
CA LEU A 382 -13.95 2.37 4.70
C LEU A 382 -12.71 3.10 4.19
N LYS A 383 -11.52 2.52 4.37
CA LYS A 383 -10.27 3.05 3.80
C LYS A 383 -10.29 3.05 2.27
N MET A 384 -10.86 2.04 1.63
CA MET A 384 -11.01 2.04 0.16
C MET A 384 -12.00 3.10 -0.32
N ALA A 385 -13.09 3.34 0.42
CA ALA A 385 -13.98 4.47 0.15
C ALA A 385 -13.24 5.82 0.24
N TYR A 386 -12.37 5.97 1.25
CA TYR A 386 -11.50 7.14 1.37
C TYR A 386 -10.54 7.25 0.17
N VAL A 387 -9.86 6.17 -0.24
CA VAL A 387 -8.96 6.14 -1.40
C VAL A 387 -9.67 6.63 -2.68
N ARG A 388 -10.93 6.21 -2.89
CA ARG A 388 -11.71 6.64 -4.07
C ARG A 388 -12.15 8.10 -4.03
N ALA A 389 -12.39 8.64 -2.83
CA ALA A 389 -13.07 9.93 -2.67
C ALA A 389 -12.18 11.08 -2.17
N ARG A 390 -10.93 10.81 -1.72
CA ARG A 390 -10.09 11.80 -1.02
C ARG A 390 -9.77 13.03 -1.86
N VAL A 391 -9.55 12.85 -3.15
CA VAL A 391 -9.32 13.92 -4.13
C VAL A 391 -10.09 13.61 -5.42
N PRO A 392 -10.34 14.60 -6.30
CA PRO A 392 -10.87 14.31 -7.63
C PRO A 392 -10.03 13.26 -8.36
N GLY A 393 -10.66 12.18 -8.81
CA GLY A 393 -9.98 11.01 -9.37
C GLY A 393 -9.49 9.98 -8.35
N GLY A 394 -9.56 10.29 -7.05
CA GLY A 394 -9.11 9.42 -5.96
C GLY A 394 -7.58 9.33 -5.84
N LEU A 395 -7.11 8.57 -4.84
CA LEU A 395 -5.70 8.18 -4.72
C LEU A 395 -5.36 7.09 -5.74
N GLY A 396 -4.07 6.76 -5.91
CA GLY A 396 -3.57 5.78 -6.88
C GLY A 396 -4.06 4.35 -6.67
N GLY A 397 -4.37 3.97 -5.44
CA GLY A 397 -4.80 2.63 -5.08
C GLY A 397 -4.46 2.28 -3.64
N ALA A 398 -4.30 0.98 -3.37
CA ALA A 398 -3.85 0.49 -2.07
C ALA A 398 -3.01 -0.79 -2.22
N PHE A 399 -2.19 -1.07 -1.20
CA PHE A 399 -1.39 -2.29 -1.09
C PHE A 399 -1.51 -2.90 0.31
N VAL A 400 -1.16 -4.17 0.46
CA VAL A 400 -1.10 -4.85 1.75
C VAL A 400 0.36 -5.16 2.14
N TRP A 401 0.67 -5.01 3.42
CA TRP A 401 1.86 -5.51 4.09
C TRP A 401 1.45 -6.48 5.20
N ALA A 402 1.65 -7.82 5.06
CA ALA A 402 2.15 -8.48 3.87
C ALA A 402 1.18 -9.61 3.46
N LEU A 403 1.29 -10.10 2.23
CA LEU A 403 0.37 -11.10 1.66
C LEU A 403 0.30 -12.39 2.49
N LYS A 404 1.41 -12.82 3.10
CA LYS A 404 1.46 -14.03 3.94
C LYS A 404 0.73 -13.90 5.27
N ASP A 405 0.59 -12.67 5.78
CA ASP A 405 -0.01 -12.38 7.08
C ASP A 405 -1.54 -12.33 7.02
N ASP A 406 -2.11 -12.24 5.81
CA ASP A 406 -3.56 -12.35 5.58
C ASP A 406 -4.06 -13.76 5.93
N ASP A 407 -5.35 -13.96 6.05
CA ASP A 407 -5.90 -15.30 6.26
C ASP A 407 -5.71 -16.19 5.02
N ALA A 408 -5.94 -17.49 5.18
CA ALA A 408 -5.75 -18.48 4.12
C ALA A 408 -6.55 -18.17 2.83
N ASN A 409 -7.62 -17.38 2.94
CA ASN A 409 -8.45 -16.97 1.82
C ASN A 409 -8.03 -15.64 1.19
N GLY A 410 -7.09 -14.91 1.77
CA GLY A 410 -6.69 -13.56 1.33
C GLY A 410 -7.81 -12.54 1.54
N THR A 411 -8.48 -12.58 2.68
CA THR A 411 -9.70 -11.80 2.95
C THR A 411 -9.43 -10.30 2.92
N ILE A 412 -8.38 -9.81 3.56
CA ILE A 412 -8.01 -8.38 3.57
C ILE A 412 -7.63 -7.93 2.17
N THR A 413 -6.76 -8.67 1.48
CA THR A 413 -6.31 -8.36 0.13
C THR A 413 -7.47 -8.32 -0.88
N LYS A 414 -8.38 -9.29 -0.80
CA LYS A 414 -9.59 -9.30 -1.66
C LYS A 414 -10.56 -8.18 -1.32
N THR A 415 -10.63 -7.76 -0.06
CA THR A 415 -11.44 -6.61 0.35
C THR A 415 -10.86 -5.30 -0.20
N VAL A 416 -9.54 -5.13 -0.20
CA VAL A 416 -8.87 -4.02 -0.88
C VAL A 416 -9.27 -3.98 -2.35
N ALA A 417 -9.14 -5.10 -3.06
CA ALA A 417 -9.48 -5.18 -4.49
C ALA A 417 -10.96 -4.86 -4.76
N ALA A 418 -11.87 -5.46 -3.98
CA ALA A 418 -13.31 -5.23 -4.12
C ALA A 418 -13.71 -3.78 -3.80
N GLY A 419 -13.06 -3.19 -2.80
CA GLY A 419 -13.35 -1.84 -2.37
C GLY A 419 -12.78 -0.74 -3.29
N LEU A 420 -11.81 -1.05 -4.16
CA LEU A 420 -11.25 -0.10 -5.15
C LEU A 420 -12.03 -0.09 -6.46
N ASN A 421 -12.76 -1.15 -6.77
CA ASN A 421 -13.66 -1.27 -7.93
C ASN A 421 -15.05 -0.71 -7.58
#